data_d3584b8b2fd46c08771f79e44ddbdcee
#
_entry.id   d3584b8b2fd46c08771f79e44ddbdcee
#
_cell.length_a   1.000
_cell.length_b   1.000
_cell.length_c   1.000
_cell.angle_alpha   90.00
_cell.angle_beta   90.00
_cell.angle_gamma   90.00
#
_symmetry.space_group_name_H-M   'P 1'
#
loop_
_entity.id
_entity.type
_entity.pdbx_description
1 polymer ?
#
loop_
_entity_poly.entity_id
_entity_poly.type
_entity_poly.pdbx_seq_one_letter_code
_entity_poly.pdbx_strand_id
1 'polypeptide(L)'
;MQAILAADEVFVSTASLWEIAIKRSLGRGDMPVSSSQALHAFESAGYSMLDIKPVHVLRVEQLAPIHRDPFDRLLVAQALVEPLTLITRDATVARYSDAIMQVA
;
A
#
# COMPACT_ATOMS: atom_id res chain seq x y z
N MET A 1 2.15 4.08 -7.02
CA MET A 1 2.15 2.90 -6.17
C MET A 1 3.07 3.12 -5.00
N GLN A 2 2.71 2.60 -3.83
CA GLN A 2 3.49 2.74 -2.61
C GLN A 2 4.21 1.43 -2.29
N ALA A 3 5.42 1.52 -1.75
CA ALA A 3 6.21 0.36 -1.34
C ALA A 3 6.42 0.38 0.17
N ILE A 4 6.51 -0.80 0.77
CA ILE A 4 6.74 -1.00 2.19
C ILE A 4 8.07 -1.74 2.33
N LEU A 5 8.98 -1.21 3.14
CA LEU A 5 10.34 -1.74 3.27
C LEU A 5 10.57 -2.38 4.63
N ALA A 6 11.28 -3.50 4.63
CA ALA A 6 12.00 -4.03 5.78
C ALA A 6 13.44 -4.24 5.32
N ALA A 7 14.42 -3.96 6.17
CA ALA A 7 15.88 -4.08 5.92
C ALA A 7 16.30 -4.25 4.44
N ASP A 8 16.20 -5.47 3.90
CA ASP A 8 16.61 -5.79 2.53
C ASP A 8 15.46 -6.28 1.65
N GLU A 9 14.21 -6.10 2.10
CA GLU A 9 13.05 -6.67 1.40
C GLU A 9 12.01 -5.60 1.11
N VAL A 10 11.49 -5.61 -0.13
CA VAL A 10 10.40 -4.73 -0.54
C VAL A 10 9.11 -5.51 -0.54
N PHE A 11 8.11 -4.99 0.16
CA PHE A 11 6.76 -5.55 0.19
C PHE A 11 5.80 -4.70 -0.63
N VAL A 12 4.85 -5.36 -1.28
CA VAL A 12 3.70 -4.70 -1.90
C VAL A 12 2.45 -5.28 -1.27
N SER A 13 1.57 -4.41 -0.79
CA SER A 13 0.35 -4.86 -0.13
C SER A 13 -0.64 -5.46 -1.13
N THR A 14 -1.34 -6.51 -0.71
CA THR A 14 -2.50 -7.03 -1.45
C THR A 14 -3.56 -5.94 -1.68
N ALA A 15 -3.63 -4.94 -0.81
CA ALA A 15 -4.50 -3.78 -1.01
C ALA A 15 -4.17 -3.02 -2.30
N SER A 16 -2.91 -2.94 -2.68
CA SER A 16 -2.49 -2.30 -3.93
C SER A 16 -2.96 -3.07 -5.15
N LEU A 17 -2.92 -4.41 -5.11
CA LEU A 17 -3.49 -5.24 -6.16
C LEU A 17 -5.00 -5.06 -6.25
N TRP A 18 -5.66 -4.98 -5.12
CA TRP A 18 -7.12 -4.77 -5.06
C TRP A 18 -7.50 -3.44 -5.69
N GLU A 19 -6.76 -2.37 -5.37
CA GLU A 19 -6.99 -1.07 -5.98
C GLU A 19 -6.84 -1.11 -7.50
N ILE A 20 -5.79 -1.77 -8.00
CA ILE A 20 -5.58 -1.97 -9.44
C ILE A 20 -6.76 -2.72 -10.05
N ALA A 21 -7.19 -3.79 -9.42
CA ALA A 21 -8.30 -4.60 -9.91
C ALA A 21 -9.61 -3.79 -10.00
N ILE A 22 -9.89 -2.97 -8.99
CA ILE A 22 -11.07 -2.12 -8.99
C ILE A 22 -11.01 -1.09 -10.13
N LYS A 23 -9.91 -0.37 -10.25
CA LYS A 23 -9.75 0.65 -11.29
C LYS A 23 -9.85 0.05 -12.68
N ARG A 24 -9.23 -1.12 -12.88
CA ARG A 24 -9.27 -1.82 -14.17
C ARG A 24 -10.69 -2.29 -14.49
N SER A 25 -11.43 -2.83 -13.53
CA SER A 25 -12.79 -3.33 -13.73
C SER A 25 -13.78 -2.20 -14.04
N LEU A 26 -13.49 -0.99 -13.57
CA LEU A 26 -14.30 0.20 -13.89
C LEU A 26 -14.02 0.78 -15.27
N GLY A 27 -13.08 0.20 -16.02
CA GLY A 27 -12.75 0.66 -17.37
C GLY A 27 -12.06 2.00 -17.42
N ARG A 28 -11.40 2.43 -16.35
CA ARG A 28 -10.67 3.69 -16.30
C ARG A 28 -9.39 3.59 -17.12
N GLY A 29 -9.20 4.51 -18.05
CA GLY A 29 -8.05 4.52 -18.95
C GLY A 29 -6.71 4.80 -18.29
N ASP A 30 -6.73 5.23 -17.01
CA ASP A 30 -5.52 5.49 -16.23
C ASP A 30 -4.92 4.23 -15.59
N MET A 31 -5.53 3.05 -15.80
CA MET A 31 -5.01 1.79 -15.31
C MET A 31 -4.68 0.87 -16.49
N PRO A 32 -3.45 0.97 -17.04
CA PRO A 32 -3.06 0.26 -18.27
C PRO A 32 -2.81 -1.22 -18.07
N VAL A 33 -2.66 -1.69 -16.84
CA VAL A 33 -2.36 -3.10 -16.54
C VAL A 33 -3.46 -3.74 -15.72
N SER A 34 -3.64 -5.06 -15.88
CA SER A 34 -4.52 -5.84 -15.02
C SER A 34 -3.83 -6.17 -13.69
N SER A 35 -4.61 -6.60 -12.70
CA SER A 35 -4.04 -7.05 -11.42
C SER A 35 -3.14 -8.26 -11.60
N SER A 36 -3.47 -9.16 -12.53
CA SER A 36 -2.64 -10.33 -12.86
C SER A 36 -1.28 -9.92 -13.42
N GLN A 37 -1.27 -8.96 -14.36
CA GLN A 37 -0.02 -8.43 -14.91
C GLN A 37 0.81 -7.73 -13.85
N ALA A 38 0.18 -6.96 -12.97
CA ALA A 38 0.85 -6.26 -11.87
C ALA A 38 1.48 -7.26 -10.89
N LEU A 39 0.74 -8.29 -10.50
CA LEU A 39 1.26 -9.32 -9.60
C LEU A 39 2.49 -10.01 -10.20
N HIS A 40 2.42 -10.38 -11.47
CA HIS A 40 3.54 -11.01 -12.16
C HIS A 40 4.77 -10.09 -12.16
N ALA A 41 4.57 -8.80 -12.43
CA ALA A 41 5.66 -7.81 -12.43
C ALA A 41 6.29 -7.66 -11.03
N PHE A 42 5.49 -7.63 -9.97
CA PHE A 42 5.99 -7.55 -8.61
C PHE A 42 6.82 -8.78 -8.24
N GLU A 43 6.32 -9.97 -8.55
CA GLU A 43 7.02 -11.22 -8.30
C GLU A 43 8.32 -11.31 -9.09
N SER A 44 8.30 -10.91 -10.36
CA SER A 44 9.49 -10.88 -11.21
C SER A 44 10.55 -9.91 -10.71
N ALA A 45 10.13 -8.82 -10.07
CA ALA A 45 11.04 -7.84 -9.46
C ALA A 45 11.62 -8.32 -8.12
N GLY A 46 11.17 -9.46 -7.61
CA GLY A 46 11.61 -9.99 -6.32
C GLY A 46 10.88 -9.39 -5.13
N TYR A 47 9.74 -8.72 -5.34
CA TYR A 47 8.96 -8.13 -4.27
C TYR A 47 8.11 -9.22 -3.58
N SER A 48 7.96 -9.08 -2.26
CA SER A 48 7.09 -9.94 -1.46
C SER A 48 5.72 -9.31 -1.33
N MET A 49 4.68 -10.14 -1.32
CA MET A 49 3.31 -9.67 -1.08
C MET A 49 3.04 -9.61 0.41
N LEU A 50 2.47 -8.50 0.86
CA LEU A 50 2.01 -8.33 2.23
C LEU A 50 0.50 -8.52 2.27
N ASP A 51 0.06 -9.64 2.83
CA ASP A 51 -1.36 -9.95 2.93
C ASP A 51 -2.07 -9.06 3.93
N ILE A 52 -3.33 -8.77 3.65
CA ILE A 52 -4.19 -8.04 4.58
C ILE A 52 -4.67 -9.00 5.67
N LYS A 53 -4.33 -8.69 6.93
CA LYS A 53 -4.74 -9.47 8.10
C LYS A 53 -5.78 -8.71 8.91
N PRO A 54 -6.59 -9.41 9.73
CA PRO A 54 -7.56 -8.74 10.59
C PRO A 54 -6.96 -7.63 11.46
N VAL A 55 -5.77 -7.84 12.00
CA VAL A 55 -5.08 -6.84 12.83
C VAL A 55 -4.81 -5.54 12.06
N HIS A 56 -4.57 -5.63 10.75
CA HIS A 56 -4.39 -4.46 9.91
C HIS A 56 -5.69 -3.65 9.81
N VAL A 57 -6.80 -4.33 9.57
CA VAL A 57 -8.12 -3.70 9.45
C VAL A 57 -8.53 -3.03 10.77
N LEU A 58 -8.31 -3.71 11.89
CA LEU A 58 -8.60 -3.16 13.21
C LEU A 58 -7.77 -1.91 13.47
N ARG A 59 -6.53 -1.88 13.03
CA ARG A 59 -5.64 -0.73 13.21
C ARG A 59 -6.13 0.50 12.44
N VAL A 60 -6.76 0.32 11.28
CA VAL A 60 -7.31 1.44 10.50
C VAL A 60 -8.25 2.29 11.34
N GLU A 61 -9.08 1.66 12.17
CA GLU A 61 -10.04 2.34 13.01
C GLU A 61 -9.37 3.27 14.03
N GLN A 62 -8.13 2.97 14.41
CA GLN A 62 -7.37 3.73 15.40
C GLN A 62 -6.54 4.87 14.78
N LEU A 63 -6.49 4.98 13.47
CA LEU A 63 -5.72 6.03 12.81
C LEU A 63 -6.40 7.39 12.94
N ALA A 64 -5.58 8.44 13.05
CA ALA A 64 -6.07 9.80 12.99
C ALA A 64 -6.75 10.06 11.63
N PRO A 65 -7.80 10.90 11.57
CA PRO A 65 -8.54 11.15 10.33
C PRO A 65 -7.81 12.16 9.42
N ILE A 66 -6.58 11.84 9.03
CA ILE A 66 -5.73 12.71 8.23
C ILE A 66 -5.99 12.53 6.73
N HIS A 67 -6.15 11.26 6.29
CA HIS A 67 -6.39 10.91 4.90
C HIS A 67 -7.76 10.24 4.77
N ARG A 68 -8.43 10.46 3.61
CA ARG A 68 -9.76 9.86 3.36
C ARG A 68 -9.70 8.58 2.57
N ASP A 69 -8.64 8.37 1.79
CA ASP A 69 -8.53 7.21 0.92
C ASP A 69 -8.37 5.94 1.76
N PRO A 70 -9.32 4.99 1.67
CA PRO A 70 -9.27 3.78 2.48
C PRO A 70 -8.08 2.88 2.14
N PHE A 71 -7.61 2.86 0.90
CA PHE A 71 -6.44 2.08 0.52
C PHE A 71 -5.18 2.62 1.19
N ASP A 72 -4.98 3.94 1.15
CA ASP A 72 -3.84 4.58 1.80
C ASP A 72 -3.87 4.40 3.30
N ARG A 73 -5.04 4.50 3.92
CA ARG A 73 -5.20 4.27 5.36
C ARG A 73 -4.84 2.84 5.74
N LEU A 74 -5.23 1.87 4.92
CA LEU A 74 -4.88 0.47 5.15
C LEU A 74 -3.38 0.24 5.03
N LEU A 75 -2.71 0.85 4.05
CA LEU A 75 -1.26 0.75 3.90
C LEU A 75 -0.53 1.34 5.11
N VAL A 76 -0.98 2.48 5.63
CA VAL A 76 -0.44 3.06 6.85
C VAL A 76 -0.60 2.11 8.03
N ALA A 77 -1.78 1.53 8.19
CA ALA A 77 -2.05 0.56 9.26
C ALA A 77 -1.14 -0.64 9.18
N GLN A 78 -0.94 -1.20 7.98
CA GLN A 78 -0.03 -2.32 7.78
C GLN A 78 1.40 -1.98 8.17
N ALA A 79 1.88 -0.81 7.74
CA ALA A 79 3.25 -0.37 8.06
C ALA A 79 3.46 -0.20 9.57
N LEU A 80 2.45 0.29 10.28
CA LEU A 80 2.53 0.48 11.74
C LEU A 80 2.47 -0.85 12.50
N VAL A 81 1.64 -1.79 12.05
CA VAL A 81 1.47 -3.09 12.69
C VAL A 81 2.68 -4.00 12.46
N GLU A 82 3.21 -4.00 11.22
CA GLU A 82 4.30 -4.89 10.82
C GLU A 82 5.69 -4.29 11.07
N PRO A 83 5.82 -3.21 11.78
CA PRO A 83 6.86 -2.19 11.88
C PRO A 83 7.75 -2.07 10.64
N LEU A 84 7.11 -1.81 9.50
CA LEU A 84 7.78 -1.61 8.22
C LEU A 84 7.80 -0.12 7.85
N THR A 85 8.76 0.28 7.03
CA THR A 85 8.82 1.66 6.52
C THR A 85 7.96 1.78 5.27
N LEU A 86 6.92 2.63 5.32
CA LEU A 86 6.10 2.94 4.16
C LEU A 86 6.75 4.09 3.38
N ILE A 87 6.95 3.88 2.07
CA ILE A 87 7.42 4.93 1.17
C ILE A 87 6.23 5.43 0.36
N THR A 88 6.03 6.73 0.35
CA THR A 88 4.89 7.35 -0.34
C THR A 88 5.31 8.65 -1.02
N ARG A 89 4.59 9.01 -2.08
CA ARG A 89 4.68 10.35 -2.68
C ARG A 89 3.65 11.31 -2.10
N ASP A 90 2.71 10.79 -1.32
CA ASP A 90 1.59 11.56 -0.78
C ASP A 90 1.97 12.20 0.55
N ALA A 91 2.05 13.53 0.59
CA ALA A 91 2.39 14.28 1.80
C ALA A 91 1.36 14.05 2.92
N THR A 92 0.10 13.81 2.58
CA THR A 92 -0.95 13.54 3.57
C THR A 92 -0.72 12.20 4.25
N VAL A 93 -0.33 11.18 3.50
CA VAL A 93 0.03 9.87 4.05
C VAL A 93 1.22 9.99 5.00
N ALA A 94 2.23 10.76 4.62
CA ALA A 94 3.44 10.95 5.43
C ALA A 94 3.16 11.60 6.79
N ARG A 95 2.04 12.30 6.95
CA ARG A 95 1.66 12.93 8.22
C ARG A 95 1.28 11.96 9.33
N TYR A 96 1.02 10.69 9.01
CA TYR A 96 0.60 9.71 10.02
C TYR A 96 1.71 9.28 10.97
N SER A 97 2.96 9.30 10.55
CA SER A 97 4.07 8.81 11.36
C SER A 97 5.41 9.27 10.79
N ASP A 98 6.38 9.51 11.67
CA ASP A 98 7.76 9.78 11.27
C ASP A 98 8.43 8.55 10.63
N ALA A 99 7.86 7.36 10.82
CA ALA A 99 8.34 6.13 10.18
C ALA A 99 7.94 6.04 8.71
N ILE A 100 7.11 6.97 8.23
CA ILE A 100 6.70 7.01 6.82
C ILE A 100 7.63 7.95 6.08
N MET A 101 8.25 7.44 5.00
CA MET A 101 9.19 8.21 4.19
C MET A 101 8.47 8.80 2.97
N GLN A 102 8.43 10.12 2.89
CA GLN A 102 7.92 10.80 1.71
C GLN A 102 9.05 10.99 0.69
N VAL A 103 8.75 10.65 -0.56
CA VAL A 103 9.65 10.87 -1.70
C VAL A 103 8.99 11.78 -2.73
N ALA A 104 9.81 12.37 -3.57
CA ALA A 104 9.32 13.30 -4.60
C ALA A 104 8.53 12.60 -5.71
#